data_3776419293de723d952dd9344076d0b2
#
_entry.id   3776419293de723d952dd9344076d0b2
#
_cell.length_a   1.000
_cell.length_b   1.000
_cell.length_c   1.000
_cell.angle_alpha   90.00
_cell.angle_beta   90.00
_cell.angle_gamma   90.00
#
_symmetry.space_group_name_H-M   'P 1'
#
loop_
_entity.id
_entity.type
_entity.pdbx_description
1 polymer ?
#
loop_
_entity_poly.entity_id
_entity_poly.type
_entity_poly.pdbx_seq_one_letter_code
_entity_poly.pdbx_strand_id
1 'polypeptide(L)'
;MEMADIQSVSAAIQNMCLEATARNIGTLWTCNIFFAYDELKKWRNVEGEMVAAIALGYTDREIQPLPRKPLSETVTYRGEYPAEE
;
A
#
# COMPACT_ATOMS: atom_id res chain seq x y z
N MET A 1 -2.77 10.64 -15.23
CA MET A 1 -1.80 10.67 -14.12
C MET A 1 -0.58 9.88 -14.54
N GLU A 2 0.58 10.45 -14.38
CA GLU A 2 1.81 9.79 -14.75
C GLU A 2 2.24 8.73 -13.73
N MET A 3 3.06 7.79 -14.18
CA MET A 3 3.56 6.71 -13.34
C MET A 3 4.25 7.23 -12.08
N ALA A 4 5.06 8.29 -12.21
CA ALA A 4 5.75 8.88 -11.06
C ALA A 4 4.79 9.41 -10.00
N ASP A 5 3.68 9.98 -10.43
CA ASP A 5 2.64 10.47 -9.50
C ASP A 5 2.01 9.31 -8.74
N ILE A 6 1.68 8.24 -9.45
CA ILE A 6 1.11 7.05 -8.83
C ILE A 6 2.07 6.45 -7.82
N GLN A 7 3.35 6.35 -8.16
CA GLN A 7 4.37 5.83 -7.26
C GLN A 7 4.51 6.69 -6.01
N SER A 8 4.51 8.02 -6.17
CA SER A 8 4.64 8.94 -5.05
C SER A 8 3.45 8.86 -4.10
N VAL A 9 2.25 8.83 -4.63
CA VAL A 9 1.03 8.70 -3.82
C VAL A 9 1.02 7.35 -3.11
N SER A 10 1.38 6.29 -3.81
CA SER A 10 1.42 4.95 -3.22
C SER A 10 2.42 4.85 -2.08
N ALA A 11 3.58 5.50 -2.21
CA ALA A 11 4.57 5.57 -1.14
C ALA A 11 4.03 6.30 0.08
N ALA A 12 3.30 7.41 -0.13
CA ALA A 12 2.67 8.14 0.97
C ALA A 12 1.62 7.29 1.68
N ILE A 13 0.84 6.52 0.93
CA ILE A 13 -0.16 5.62 1.49
C ILE A 13 0.51 4.55 2.36
N GLN A 14 1.60 3.98 1.90
CA GLN A 14 2.32 2.97 2.67
C GLN A 14 2.84 3.54 3.99
N ASN A 15 3.37 4.75 3.97
CA ASN A 15 3.80 5.42 5.19
C ASN A 15 2.63 5.66 6.15
N MET A 16 1.48 6.02 5.61
CA MET A 16 0.27 6.17 6.40
C MET A 16 -0.15 4.85 7.06
N CYS A 17 -0.06 3.75 6.34
CA CYS A 17 -0.37 2.43 6.87
C CYS A 17 0.59 2.04 8.00
N LEU A 18 1.87 2.34 7.86
CA LEU A 18 2.86 2.08 8.90
C LEU A 18 2.58 2.89 10.16
N GLU A 19 2.24 4.16 10.01
CA GLU A 19 1.88 5.01 11.15
C GLU A 19 0.61 4.52 11.82
N ALA A 20 -0.38 4.09 11.05
CA ALA A 20 -1.60 3.53 11.59
C ALA A 20 -1.30 2.28 12.42
N THR A 21 -0.45 1.40 11.93
CA THR A 21 -0.03 0.20 12.66
C THR A 21 0.64 0.56 13.98
N ALA A 22 1.48 1.60 13.98
CA ALA A 22 2.12 2.06 15.22
C ALA A 22 1.11 2.59 16.24
N ARG A 23 -0.07 3.00 15.79
CA ARG A 23 -1.15 3.49 16.64
C ARG A 23 -2.22 2.44 16.91
N ASN A 24 -1.97 1.19 16.59
CA ASN A 24 -2.90 0.06 16.74
C ASN A 24 -4.18 0.22 15.92
N ILE A 25 -4.06 0.87 14.77
CA ILE A 25 -5.16 1.00 13.81
C ILE A 25 -4.92 0.02 12.67
N GLY A 26 -5.91 -0.82 12.40
CA GLY A 26 -5.87 -1.73 11.27
C GLY A 26 -6.12 -1.01 9.96
N THR A 27 -5.46 -1.45 8.91
CA THR A 27 -5.62 -0.89 7.58
C THR A 27 -5.86 -2.00 6.57
N LEU A 28 -6.63 -1.67 5.55
CA LEU A 28 -6.82 -2.55 4.40
C LEU A 28 -6.71 -1.72 3.13
N TRP A 29 -5.71 -2.03 2.33
CA TRP A 29 -5.53 -1.42 1.02
C TRP A 29 -6.45 -2.14 0.04
N THR A 30 -7.45 -1.43 -0.45
CA THR A 30 -8.50 -2.00 -1.28
C THR A 30 -8.24 -1.70 -2.74
N CYS A 31 -8.01 -2.75 -3.53
CA CYS A 31 -7.83 -2.63 -4.97
C CYS A 31 -9.14 -2.72 -5.76
N ASN A 32 -10.15 -3.35 -5.18
CA ASN A 32 -11.43 -3.60 -5.85
C ASN A 32 -12.27 -2.33 -6.11
N ILE A 33 -11.85 -1.20 -5.60
CA ILE A 33 -12.56 0.07 -5.81
C ILE A 33 -12.67 0.44 -7.28
N PHE A 34 -11.79 -0.08 -8.12
CA PHE A 34 -11.80 0.25 -9.54
C PHE A 34 -13.03 -0.30 -10.27
N PHE A 35 -13.72 -1.28 -9.71
CA PHE A 35 -14.99 -1.75 -10.24
C PHE A 35 -16.11 -0.73 -10.07
N ALA A 36 -15.98 0.18 -9.10
CA ALA A 36 -16.97 1.22 -8.85
C ALA A 36 -16.33 2.62 -8.92
N TYR A 37 -15.32 2.76 -9.76
CA TYR A 37 -14.52 3.98 -9.84
C TYR A 37 -15.38 5.23 -10.10
N ASP A 38 -16.21 5.18 -11.13
CA ASP A 38 -17.02 6.34 -11.50
C ASP A 38 -18.05 6.70 -10.43
N GLU A 39 -18.66 5.70 -9.82
CA GLU A 39 -19.64 5.90 -8.78
C GLU A 39 -19.02 6.51 -7.53
N LEU A 40 -17.85 6.02 -7.12
CA LEU A 40 -17.13 6.54 -5.97
C LEU A 40 -16.65 7.96 -6.22
N LYS A 41 -16.19 8.25 -7.42
CA LYS A 41 -15.75 9.58 -7.80
C LYS A 41 -16.88 10.60 -7.71
N LYS A 42 -18.07 10.22 -8.19
CA LYS A 42 -19.27 11.05 -8.08
C LYS A 42 -19.67 11.25 -6.63
N TRP A 43 -19.64 10.21 -5.85
CA TRP A 43 -20.02 10.27 -4.44
C TRP A 43 -19.10 11.21 -3.67
N ARG A 44 -17.80 11.16 -3.93
CA ARG A 44 -16.82 12.02 -3.28
C ARG A 44 -16.92 13.47 -3.75
N ASN A 45 -17.38 13.69 -4.97
CA ASN A 45 -17.51 15.01 -5.58
C ASN A 45 -16.20 15.82 -5.52
N VAL A 46 -15.11 15.18 -5.85
CA VAL A 46 -13.79 15.84 -5.95
C VAL A 46 -13.22 15.64 -7.33
N GLU A 47 -12.42 16.61 -7.76
CA GLU A 47 -11.67 16.50 -9.01
C GLU A 47 -10.40 15.71 -8.77
N GLY A 48 -9.84 15.16 -9.83
CA GLY A 48 -8.63 14.37 -9.77
C GLY A 48 -8.90 12.89 -9.91
N GLU A 49 -7.84 12.13 -9.95
CA GLU A 49 -7.92 10.70 -10.08
C GLU A 49 -7.83 10.01 -8.72
N MET A 50 -8.58 8.92 -8.60
CA MET A 50 -8.55 8.09 -7.41
C MET A 50 -7.51 7.00 -7.61
N VAL A 51 -6.48 6.97 -6.76
CA VAL A 51 -5.41 5.98 -6.85
C VAL A 51 -5.74 4.73 -6.05
N ALA A 52 -6.30 4.90 -4.86
CA ALA A 52 -6.58 3.78 -3.97
C ALA A 52 -7.62 4.18 -2.93
N ALA A 53 -8.15 3.18 -2.25
CA ALA A 53 -8.95 3.39 -1.06
C ALA A 53 -8.37 2.53 0.06
N ILE A 54 -8.33 3.12 1.26
CA ILE A 54 -7.79 2.46 2.43
C ILE A 54 -8.90 2.43 3.48
N ALA A 55 -9.23 1.24 3.95
CA ALA A 55 -10.12 1.10 5.09
C ALA A 55 -9.30 1.18 6.37
N LEU A 56 -9.75 1.99 7.32
CA LEU A 56 -9.08 2.18 8.61
C LEU A 56 -10.06 1.82 9.73
N GLY A 57 -9.58 1.15 10.74
CA GLY A 57 -10.41 0.85 11.90
C GLY A 57 -9.62 0.19 13.01
N TYR A 58 -10.17 0.26 14.20
CA TYR A 58 -9.61 -0.47 15.32
C TYR A 58 -10.03 -1.93 15.26
N THR A 59 -9.11 -2.81 15.63
CA THR A 59 -9.38 -4.24 15.70
C THR A 59 -8.75 -4.82 16.95
N ASP A 60 -9.41 -5.80 17.54
CA ASP A 60 -8.87 -6.59 18.65
C ASP A 60 -8.27 -7.92 18.18
N ARG A 61 -8.26 -8.14 16.85
CA ARG A 61 -7.76 -9.39 16.28
C ARG A 61 -6.31 -9.23 15.85
N GLU A 62 -5.51 -10.19 16.22
CA GLU A 62 -4.17 -10.31 15.67
C GLU A 62 -4.25 -11.00 14.32
N ILE A 63 -3.74 -10.33 13.29
CA ILE A 63 -3.75 -10.89 11.94
C ILE A 63 -2.36 -11.42 11.65
N GLN A 64 -2.29 -12.70 11.30
CA GLN A 64 -1.02 -13.31 10.93
C GLN A 64 -0.62 -12.85 9.52
N PRO A 65 0.62 -12.39 9.33
CA PRO A 65 1.05 -11.99 8.00
C PRO A 65 1.10 -13.20 7.06
N LEU A 66 0.78 -12.94 5.79
CA LEU A 66 0.97 -13.95 4.77
C LEU A 66 2.46 -14.25 4.58
N PRO A 67 2.81 -15.49 4.26
CA PRO A 67 4.21 -15.83 4.01
C PRO A 67 4.77 -15.01 2.86
N ARG A 68 6.05 -14.69 2.97
CA ARG A 68 6.76 -13.97 1.92
C ARG A 68 7.73 -14.91 1.23
N LYS A 69 7.94 -14.68 -0.06
CA LYS A 69 8.94 -15.42 -0.82
C LYS A 69 10.33 -15.08 -0.29
N PRO A 70 11.27 -16.03 -0.28
CA PRO A 70 12.65 -15.72 0.09
C PRO A 70 13.23 -14.66 -0.86
N LEU A 71 14.10 -13.81 -0.34
CA LEU A 71 14.75 -12.77 -1.15
C LEU A 71 15.49 -13.36 -2.35
N SER A 72 16.00 -14.57 -2.22
CA SER A 72 16.70 -15.25 -3.32
C SER A 72 15.82 -15.47 -4.55
N GLU A 73 14.50 -15.49 -4.39
CA GLU A 73 13.56 -15.66 -5.50
C GLU A 73 13.16 -14.33 -6.13
N THR A 74 13.29 -13.24 -5.40
CA THR A 74 12.77 -11.94 -5.84
C THR A 74 13.85 -10.90 -6.11
N VAL A 75 15.07 -11.12 -5.60
CA VAL A 75 16.18 -10.18 -5.72
C VAL A 75 17.34 -10.83 -6.46
N THR A 76 17.86 -10.12 -7.45
CA THR A 76 19.06 -10.53 -8.17
C THR A 76 20.14 -9.49 -7.92
N TYR A 77 21.30 -9.93 -7.47
CA TYR A 77 22.45 -9.07 -7.25
C TYR A 77 23.40 -9.15 -8.44
N ARG A 78 23.95 -8.03 -8.83
CA ARG A 78 24.93 -7.94 -9.89
C ARG A 78 26.14 -7.18 -9.37
N GLY A 79 27.33 -7.66 -9.73
CA GLY A 79 28.59 -7.10 -9.28
C GLY A 79 29.06 -7.72 -7.99
N GLU A 80 30.14 -7.15 -7.44
CA GLU A 80 30.71 -7.59 -6.20
C GLU A 80 30.23 -6.73 -5.06
N TYR A 81 29.92 -7.37 -3.95
CA TYR A 81 29.49 -6.68 -2.74
C TYR A 81 30.52 -6.87 -1.65
N PRO A 82 30.81 -5.81 -0.88
CA PRO A 82 31.63 -5.99 0.32
C PRO A 82 30.93 -6.96 1.27
N ALA A 83 31.72 -7.77 1.93
CA ALA A 83 31.17 -8.66 2.95
C ALA A 83 30.56 -7.84 4.06
N GLU A 84 29.35 -8.21 4.48
CA GLU A 84 28.73 -7.60 5.63
C GLU A 84 29.34 -8.15 6.91
N GLU A 85 29.55 -7.28 7.85
CA GLU A 85 30.11 -7.64 9.14
C GLU A 85 29.02 -7.67 10.22
#